data_83c458bea6a85b714a6ad16b34d07370
#
_entry.id   83c458bea6a85b714a6ad16b34d07370
#
_cell.length_a   1.000
_cell.length_b   1.000
_cell.length_c   1.000
_cell.angle_alpha   90.00
_cell.angle_beta   90.00
_cell.angle_gamma   90.00
#
_symmetry.space_group_name_H-M   'P 1'
#
loop_
_entity.id
_entity.type
_entity.pdbx_description
1 polymer ?
#
loop_
_entity_poly.entity_id
_entity_poly.type
_entity_poly.pdbx_seq_one_letter_code
_entity_poly.pdbx_strand_id
1 'polypeptide(L)'
;MDHMNVLGNTIEEIAAEKCGIVKRGGITVAYPEQDRRVFNILYHTAILQSNVLITQNMGDVRIEAERITGTDIVYNGLHIHIPLIGAHQVGNCMTAVLAAEALRSRGMRRITGRSIVSGIAGVRIPARLEVFQTQPLVLLDGGHNEDGLQRLAQAVRKFLPAGG
;
A
#
# COMPACT_ATOMS: atom_id res chain seq x y z
N MET A 1 -5.19 0.64 -16.15
CA MET A 1 -6.07 -0.56 -16.16
C MET A 1 -5.36 -1.69 -16.91
N ASP A 2 -4.49 -2.42 -16.21
CA ASP A 2 -3.54 -3.35 -16.87
C ASP A 2 -4.06 -4.77 -17.14
N HIS A 3 -5.32 -5.08 -16.78
CA HIS A 3 -5.84 -6.45 -16.84
C HIS A 3 -7.24 -6.57 -17.44
N MET A 4 -7.66 -5.57 -18.24
CA MET A 4 -9.01 -5.54 -18.81
C MET A 4 -9.36 -6.74 -19.71
N ASN A 5 -8.37 -7.34 -20.35
CA ASN A 5 -8.61 -8.47 -21.27
C ASN A 5 -8.79 -9.83 -20.58
N VAL A 6 -8.54 -9.92 -19.27
CA VAL A 6 -8.55 -11.21 -18.53
C VAL A 6 -9.47 -11.16 -17.31
N LEU A 7 -9.63 -10.00 -16.66
CA LEU A 7 -10.32 -9.88 -15.37
C LEU A 7 -11.67 -9.15 -15.42
N GLY A 8 -12.11 -8.66 -16.59
CA GLY A 8 -13.36 -7.91 -16.76
C GLY A 8 -13.15 -6.52 -17.35
N ASN A 9 -14.24 -5.92 -17.88
CA ASN A 9 -14.23 -4.62 -18.55
C ASN A 9 -14.62 -3.46 -17.61
N THR A 10 -15.08 -3.78 -16.40
CA THR A 10 -15.49 -2.79 -15.38
C THR A 10 -14.69 -2.99 -14.09
N ILE A 11 -14.59 -1.94 -13.28
CA ILE A 11 -13.92 -2.02 -11.99
C ILE A 11 -14.64 -2.99 -11.04
N GLU A 12 -15.96 -3.09 -11.20
CA GLU A 12 -16.83 -3.99 -10.44
C GLU A 12 -16.55 -5.46 -10.78
N GLU A 13 -16.41 -5.79 -12.07
CA GLU A 13 -16.07 -7.15 -12.52
C GLU A 13 -14.68 -7.55 -12.02
N ILE A 14 -13.70 -6.66 -12.14
CA ILE A 14 -12.35 -6.87 -11.63
C ILE A 14 -12.36 -7.10 -10.11
N ALA A 15 -13.15 -6.30 -9.37
CA ALA A 15 -13.27 -6.45 -7.94
C ALA A 15 -13.92 -7.77 -7.55
N ALA A 16 -14.99 -8.18 -8.25
CA ALA A 16 -15.67 -9.46 -8.01
C ALA A 16 -14.73 -10.64 -8.24
N GLU A 17 -13.95 -10.63 -9.34
CA GLU A 17 -12.97 -11.67 -9.62
C GLU A 17 -11.88 -11.75 -8.52
N LYS A 18 -11.35 -10.60 -8.10
CA LYS A 18 -10.38 -10.53 -6.99
C LYS A 18 -10.96 -11.00 -5.66
N CYS A 19 -12.26 -10.88 -5.44
CA CYS A 19 -12.94 -11.38 -4.25
C CYS A 19 -12.93 -12.92 -4.15
N GLY A 20 -12.61 -13.67 -5.20
CA GLY A 20 -12.43 -15.12 -5.17
C GLY A 20 -11.38 -15.61 -4.16
N ILE A 21 -10.45 -14.74 -3.74
CA ILE A 21 -9.47 -15.06 -2.69
C ILE A 21 -10.04 -14.97 -1.27
N VAL A 22 -11.19 -14.32 -1.08
CA VAL A 22 -11.82 -14.16 0.25
C VAL A 22 -12.33 -15.50 0.75
N LYS A 23 -11.73 -16.02 1.81
CA LYS A 23 -12.04 -17.35 2.34
C LYS A 23 -12.98 -17.26 3.53
N ARG A 24 -13.84 -18.30 3.66
CA ARG A 24 -14.80 -18.40 4.75
C ARG A 24 -14.10 -18.40 6.11
N GLY A 25 -14.59 -17.55 7.02
CA GLY A 25 -14.04 -17.42 8.38
C GLY A 25 -12.63 -16.83 8.45
N GLY A 26 -12.11 -16.33 7.31
CA GLY A 26 -10.80 -15.70 7.21
C GLY A 26 -10.78 -14.25 7.68
N ILE A 27 -9.62 -13.60 7.47
CA ILE A 27 -9.46 -12.16 7.59
C ILE A 27 -8.98 -11.64 6.23
N THR A 28 -9.62 -10.61 5.73
CA THR A 28 -9.24 -9.91 4.51
C THR A 28 -8.79 -8.50 4.88
N VAL A 29 -7.60 -8.12 4.47
CA VAL A 29 -7.11 -6.75 4.60
C VAL A 29 -7.23 -6.08 3.25
N ALA A 30 -7.99 -4.98 3.21
CA ALA A 30 -8.14 -4.16 2.02
C ALA A 30 -7.20 -2.95 2.07
N TYR A 31 -6.69 -2.55 0.90
CA TYR A 31 -5.98 -1.29 0.74
C TYR A 31 -6.90 -0.14 1.17
N PRO A 32 -6.40 0.86 1.92
CA PRO A 32 -7.20 2.02 2.31
C PRO A 32 -7.63 2.84 1.08
N GLU A 33 -8.68 3.64 1.24
CA GLU A 33 -9.17 4.55 0.19
C GLU A 33 -9.58 3.86 -1.12
N GLN A 34 -10.17 2.67 -0.99
CA GLN A 34 -10.75 1.99 -2.15
C GLN A 34 -11.91 2.79 -2.77
N ASP A 35 -12.06 2.68 -4.09
CA ASP A 35 -13.30 3.12 -4.76
C ASP A 35 -14.51 2.51 -4.03
N ARG A 36 -15.52 3.33 -3.77
CA ARG A 36 -16.72 2.92 -3.01
C ARG A 36 -17.40 1.68 -3.60
N ARG A 37 -17.42 1.55 -4.92
CA ARG A 37 -18.00 0.39 -5.63
C ARG A 37 -17.20 -0.88 -5.32
N VAL A 38 -15.88 -0.79 -5.38
CA VAL A 38 -14.95 -1.89 -5.03
C VAL A 38 -15.12 -2.27 -3.57
N PHE A 39 -15.16 -1.28 -2.67
CA PHE A 39 -15.33 -1.52 -1.24
C PHE A 39 -16.65 -2.23 -0.92
N ASN A 40 -17.75 -1.82 -1.58
CA ASN A 40 -19.04 -2.47 -1.40
C ASN A 40 -19.01 -3.95 -1.80
N ILE A 41 -18.36 -4.30 -2.91
CA ILE A 41 -18.22 -5.69 -3.37
C ILE A 41 -17.40 -6.51 -2.35
N LEU A 42 -16.26 -5.96 -1.89
CA LEU A 42 -15.43 -6.58 -0.86
C LEU A 42 -16.23 -6.80 0.43
N TYR A 43 -16.99 -5.81 0.87
CA TYR A 43 -17.78 -5.84 2.09
C TYR A 43 -18.89 -6.91 2.02
N HIS A 44 -19.66 -6.93 0.93
CA HIS A 44 -20.69 -7.95 0.73
C HIS A 44 -20.10 -9.37 0.64
N THR A 45 -18.99 -9.53 -0.06
CA THR A 45 -18.29 -10.82 -0.14
C THR A 45 -17.80 -11.27 1.23
N ALA A 46 -17.26 -10.36 2.02
CA ALA A 46 -16.80 -10.67 3.38
C ALA A 46 -17.96 -11.14 4.27
N ILE A 47 -19.13 -10.48 4.20
CA ILE A 47 -20.32 -10.92 4.93
C ILE A 47 -20.74 -12.34 4.51
N LEU A 48 -20.87 -12.60 3.21
CA LEU A 48 -21.27 -13.91 2.68
C LEU A 48 -20.30 -15.02 3.08
N GLN A 49 -19.02 -14.71 3.22
CA GLN A 49 -17.98 -15.63 3.63
C GLN A 49 -17.76 -15.68 5.15
N SER A 50 -18.58 -14.97 5.95
CA SER A 50 -18.32 -14.82 7.40
C SER A 50 -16.85 -14.42 7.65
N ASN A 51 -16.30 -13.54 6.80
CA ASN A 51 -14.93 -13.09 6.80
C ASN A 51 -14.84 -11.73 7.49
N VAL A 52 -13.76 -11.47 8.20
CA VAL A 52 -13.49 -10.17 8.82
C VAL A 52 -12.77 -9.29 7.80
N LEU A 53 -13.43 -8.23 7.35
CA LEU A 53 -12.82 -7.22 6.47
C LEU A 53 -12.19 -6.12 7.33
N ILE A 54 -10.91 -5.85 7.11
CA ILE A 54 -10.14 -4.82 7.80
C ILE A 54 -9.60 -3.84 6.76
N THR A 55 -9.74 -2.54 7.01
CA THR A 55 -9.08 -1.48 6.26
C THR A 55 -8.69 -0.36 7.22
N GLN A 56 -7.77 0.50 6.80
CA GLN A 56 -7.30 1.64 7.60
C GLN A 56 -8.06 2.91 7.24
N ASN A 57 -8.49 3.64 8.25
CA ASN A 57 -8.83 5.04 8.11
C ASN A 57 -7.52 5.86 8.04
N MET A 58 -7.22 6.45 6.88
CA MET A 58 -5.97 7.20 6.72
C MET A 58 -5.90 8.45 7.59
N GLY A 59 -7.03 8.95 8.11
CA GLY A 59 -7.06 10.03 9.11
C GLY A 59 -6.37 9.68 10.44
N ASP A 60 -6.21 8.39 10.74
CA ASP A 60 -5.51 7.92 11.95
C ASP A 60 -3.99 7.80 11.74
N VAL A 61 -3.50 8.05 10.52
CA VAL A 61 -2.08 7.98 10.16
C VAL A 61 -1.53 9.39 10.03
N ARG A 62 -0.59 9.76 10.90
CA ARG A 62 0.06 11.06 10.84
C ARG A 62 1.37 10.98 10.06
N ILE A 63 1.46 11.69 8.95
CA ILE A 63 2.71 11.84 8.20
C ILE A 63 3.54 12.93 8.90
N GLU A 64 4.75 12.59 9.34
CA GLU A 64 5.68 13.51 9.99
C GLU A 64 6.65 14.15 9.00
N ALA A 65 7.13 13.37 8.04
CA ALA A 65 8.04 13.88 7.02
C ALA A 65 7.98 13.03 5.75
N GLU A 66 8.12 13.69 4.61
CA GLU A 66 8.31 13.06 3.31
C GLU A 66 9.61 13.57 2.69
N ARG A 67 10.51 12.64 2.37
CA ARG A 67 11.83 12.92 1.79
C ARG A 67 12.08 12.00 0.60
N ILE A 68 13.09 12.32 -0.18
CA ILE A 68 13.58 11.42 -1.24
C ILE A 68 14.09 10.08 -0.70
N THR A 69 14.39 10.00 0.59
CA THR A 69 14.81 8.77 1.27
C THR A 69 13.66 7.96 1.85
N GLY A 70 12.42 8.45 1.73
CA GLY A 70 11.24 7.79 2.24
C GLY A 70 10.30 8.71 3.03
N THR A 71 9.32 8.10 3.67
CA THR A 71 8.27 8.79 4.44
C THR A 71 8.27 8.31 5.88
N ASP A 72 8.24 9.25 6.84
CA ASP A 72 8.09 8.97 8.26
C ASP A 72 6.64 9.18 8.67
N ILE A 73 6.06 8.18 9.32
CA ILE A 73 4.67 8.22 9.81
C ILE A 73 4.57 7.80 11.27
N VAL A 74 3.49 8.22 11.92
CA VAL A 74 3.09 7.72 13.24
C VAL A 74 1.71 7.07 13.13
N TYR A 75 1.61 5.84 13.61
CA TYR A 75 0.39 5.07 13.71
C TYR A 75 0.34 4.30 15.02
N ASN A 76 -0.71 4.48 15.82
CA ASN A 76 -0.88 3.82 17.13
C ASN A 76 0.38 3.90 18.04
N GLY A 77 1.05 5.06 18.04
CA GLY A 77 2.27 5.28 18.82
C GLY A 77 3.53 4.62 18.23
N LEU A 78 3.43 3.95 17.10
CA LEU A 78 4.59 3.43 16.37
C LEU A 78 5.11 4.50 15.43
N HIS A 79 6.40 4.81 15.52
CA HIS A 79 7.11 5.62 14.53
C HIS A 79 7.67 4.68 13.46
N ILE A 80 7.22 4.85 12.23
CA ILE A 80 7.52 3.96 11.11
C ILE A 80 8.20 4.77 10.01
N HIS A 81 9.42 4.34 9.63
CA HIS A 81 10.09 4.84 8.45
C HIS A 81 9.80 3.91 7.26
N ILE A 82 9.21 4.45 6.21
CA ILE A 82 8.91 3.77 4.95
C ILE A 82 9.99 4.17 3.95
N PRO A 83 10.97 3.31 3.62
CA PRO A 83 12.09 3.68 2.73
C PRO A 83 11.69 3.61 1.24
N LEU A 84 10.47 4.00 0.93
CA LEU A 84 9.90 4.04 -0.41
C LEU A 84 9.31 5.41 -0.68
N ILE A 85 9.48 5.90 -1.90
CA ILE A 85 8.99 7.20 -2.34
C ILE A 85 7.56 7.09 -2.87
N GLY A 86 6.74 8.10 -2.57
CA GLY A 86 5.40 8.27 -3.11
C GLY A 86 4.30 8.08 -2.06
N ALA A 87 3.30 8.96 -2.11
CA ALA A 87 2.20 9.00 -1.14
C ALA A 87 1.43 7.67 -1.02
N HIS A 88 1.28 6.94 -2.14
CA HIS A 88 0.65 5.62 -2.16
C HIS A 88 1.38 4.57 -1.32
N GLN A 89 2.67 4.77 -1.02
CA GLN A 89 3.44 3.84 -0.19
C GLN A 89 3.00 3.87 1.27
N VAL A 90 2.39 4.96 1.73
CA VAL A 90 1.77 5.01 3.06
C VAL A 90 0.58 4.03 3.13
N GLY A 91 -0.30 4.04 2.12
CA GLY A 91 -1.40 3.07 2.02
C GLY A 91 -0.92 1.63 1.91
N ASN A 92 0.12 1.37 1.12
CA ASN A 92 0.76 0.04 1.02
C ASN A 92 1.33 -0.41 2.37
N CYS A 93 2.03 0.49 3.07
CA CYS A 93 2.56 0.26 4.41
C CYS A 93 1.44 -0.09 5.39
N MET A 94 0.35 0.67 5.41
CA MET A 94 -0.77 0.40 6.31
C MET A 94 -1.44 -0.94 6.01
N THR A 95 -1.56 -1.31 4.74
CA THR A 95 -2.05 -2.65 4.35
C THR A 95 -1.15 -3.75 4.92
N ALA A 96 0.17 -3.59 4.84
CA ALA A 96 1.14 -4.55 5.40
C ALA A 96 1.08 -4.60 6.94
N VAL A 97 0.96 -3.44 7.60
CA VAL A 97 0.81 -3.35 9.07
C VAL A 97 -0.43 -4.10 9.51
N LEU A 98 -1.59 -3.83 8.90
CA LEU A 98 -2.85 -4.49 9.24
C LEU A 98 -2.80 -5.99 8.98
N ALA A 99 -2.16 -6.44 7.91
CA ALA A 99 -1.96 -7.85 7.62
C ALA A 99 -1.10 -8.53 8.71
N ALA A 100 -0.03 -7.87 9.15
CA ALA A 100 0.81 -8.36 10.26
C ALA A 100 0.02 -8.41 11.58
N GLU A 101 -0.78 -7.39 11.88
CA GLU A 101 -1.64 -7.38 13.07
C GLU A 101 -2.73 -8.46 13.01
N ALA A 102 -3.33 -8.72 11.83
CA ALA A 102 -4.26 -9.81 11.63
C ALA A 102 -3.62 -11.17 11.87
N LEU A 103 -2.40 -11.40 11.40
CA LEU A 103 -1.64 -12.61 11.69
C LEU A 103 -1.31 -12.76 13.18
N ARG A 104 -0.95 -11.66 13.84
CA ARG A 104 -0.73 -11.64 15.30
C ARG A 104 -1.99 -12.04 16.05
N SER A 105 -3.16 -11.52 15.68
CA SER A 105 -4.45 -11.87 16.30
C SER A 105 -4.82 -13.36 16.13
N ARG A 106 -4.30 -14.01 15.08
CA ARG A 106 -4.44 -15.45 14.82
C ARG A 106 -3.36 -16.31 15.51
N GLY A 107 -2.58 -15.73 16.42
CA GLY A 107 -1.64 -16.47 17.26
C GLY A 107 -0.18 -16.42 16.84
N MET A 108 0.18 -15.66 15.81
CA MET A 108 1.59 -15.42 15.45
C MET A 108 2.27 -14.45 16.43
N ARG A 109 2.54 -14.90 17.66
CA ARG A 109 3.03 -14.08 18.78
C ARG A 109 4.40 -13.44 18.54
N ARG A 110 5.19 -13.93 17.56
CA ARG A 110 6.48 -13.32 17.18
C ARG A 110 6.32 -11.98 16.46
N ILE A 111 5.12 -11.68 15.93
CA ILE A 111 4.82 -10.40 15.33
C ILE A 111 4.54 -9.39 16.45
N THR A 112 5.46 -8.45 16.61
CA THR A 112 5.42 -7.37 17.61
C THR A 112 5.46 -6.02 16.89
N GLY A 113 5.11 -4.93 17.57
CA GLY A 113 5.28 -3.59 17.00
C GLY A 113 6.70 -3.33 16.53
N ARG A 114 7.69 -3.75 17.32
CA ARG A 114 9.13 -3.64 16.95
C ARG A 114 9.44 -4.40 15.66
N SER A 115 8.96 -5.65 15.52
CA SER A 115 9.24 -6.44 14.31
C SER A 115 8.55 -5.87 13.07
N ILE A 116 7.36 -5.28 13.23
CA ILE A 116 6.66 -4.57 12.15
C ILE A 116 7.48 -3.35 11.69
N VAL A 117 7.87 -2.48 12.64
CA VAL A 117 8.68 -1.28 12.35
C VAL A 117 9.99 -1.65 11.66
N SER A 118 10.71 -2.64 12.22
CA SER A 118 11.98 -3.11 11.67
C SER A 118 11.81 -3.74 10.28
N GLY A 119 10.76 -4.53 10.08
CA GLY A 119 10.45 -5.15 8.79
C GLY A 119 10.17 -4.10 7.71
N ILE A 120 9.38 -3.08 8.02
CA ILE A 120 9.07 -1.99 7.07
C ILE A 120 10.33 -1.18 6.76
N ALA A 121 11.13 -0.81 7.77
CA ALA A 121 12.36 -0.05 7.55
C ALA A 121 13.40 -0.81 6.68
N GLY A 122 13.32 -2.14 6.65
CA GLY A 122 14.17 -2.99 5.81
C GLY A 122 13.68 -3.23 4.39
N VAL A 123 12.49 -2.72 4.02
CA VAL A 123 11.91 -2.98 2.69
C VAL A 123 12.77 -2.39 1.58
N ARG A 124 12.99 -3.17 0.53
CA ARG A 124 13.61 -2.75 -0.72
C ARG A 124 12.79 -3.35 -1.86
N ILE A 125 12.31 -2.49 -2.75
CA ILE A 125 11.57 -2.92 -3.94
C ILE A 125 12.26 -2.28 -5.15
N PRO A 126 13.07 -3.04 -5.90
CA PRO A 126 13.78 -2.51 -7.06
C PRO A 126 12.82 -1.88 -8.08
N ALA A 127 13.27 -0.82 -8.70
CA ALA A 127 12.50 -0.09 -9.72
C ALA A 127 11.10 0.38 -9.25
N ARG A 128 10.97 0.78 -7.98
CA ARG A 128 9.78 1.46 -7.44
C ARG A 128 10.17 2.82 -6.89
N LEU A 129 10.33 3.82 -7.77
CA LEU A 129 10.90 5.13 -7.47
C LEU A 129 12.22 4.99 -6.67
N GLU A 130 13.03 4.04 -7.10
CA GLU A 130 14.30 3.73 -6.43
C GLU A 130 15.32 4.82 -6.73
N VAL A 131 15.93 5.39 -5.69
CA VAL A 131 17.09 6.29 -5.83
C VAL A 131 18.31 5.42 -6.10
N PHE A 132 18.68 5.34 -7.37
CA PHE A 132 19.87 4.59 -7.79
C PHE A 132 21.17 5.36 -7.52
N GLN A 133 21.13 6.67 -7.72
CA GLN A 133 22.27 7.55 -7.53
C GLN A 133 21.78 8.95 -7.07
N THR A 134 22.57 9.61 -6.24
CA THR A 134 22.21 10.92 -5.69
C THR A 134 22.88 12.09 -6.38
N GLN A 135 24.04 11.87 -7.03
CA GLN A 135 24.80 12.93 -7.73
C GLN A 135 25.40 12.37 -9.05
N PRO A 136 24.86 12.69 -10.23
CA PRO A 136 23.53 13.32 -10.40
C PRO A 136 22.42 12.40 -9.84
N LEU A 137 21.26 12.98 -9.53
CA LEU A 137 20.14 12.17 -9.06
C LEU A 137 19.60 11.30 -10.19
N VAL A 138 19.60 9.97 -9.97
CA VAL A 138 19.04 8.97 -10.89
C VAL A 138 17.98 8.20 -10.15
N LEU A 139 16.74 8.24 -10.67
CA LEU A 139 15.60 7.48 -10.19
C LEU A 139 15.28 6.36 -11.17
N LEU A 140 15.02 5.16 -10.65
CA LEU A 140 14.54 4.02 -11.42
C LEU A 140 13.10 3.70 -11.05
N ASP A 141 12.24 3.59 -12.05
CA ASP A 141 10.85 3.19 -11.86
C ASP A 141 10.39 2.23 -12.97
N GLY A 142 9.69 1.18 -12.59
CA GLY A 142 9.10 0.18 -13.50
C GLY A 142 7.67 0.49 -13.92
N GLY A 143 7.18 1.72 -13.71
CA GLY A 143 5.85 2.15 -14.12
C GLY A 143 5.70 2.08 -15.64
N HIS A 144 4.74 1.27 -16.11
CA HIS A 144 4.46 1.05 -17.53
C HIS A 144 2.99 1.30 -17.88
N ASN A 145 2.21 1.78 -16.91
CA ASN A 145 0.81 2.16 -17.09
C ASN A 145 0.57 3.61 -16.66
N GLU A 146 -0.59 4.14 -17.02
CA GLU A 146 -0.95 5.54 -16.76
C GLU A 146 -0.83 5.91 -15.28
N ASP A 147 -1.34 5.08 -14.38
CA ASP A 147 -1.27 5.27 -12.93
C ASP A 147 0.19 5.35 -12.43
N GLY A 148 1.05 4.44 -12.89
CA GLY A 148 2.47 4.42 -12.54
C GLY A 148 3.18 5.67 -13.02
N LEU A 149 2.95 6.08 -14.26
CA LEU A 149 3.53 7.31 -14.84
C LEU A 149 3.05 8.57 -14.13
N GLN A 150 1.79 8.65 -13.73
CA GLN A 150 1.27 9.78 -12.97
C GLN A 150 1.95 9.88 -11.59
N ARG A 151 2.14 8.76 -10.89
CA ARG A 151 2.84 8.71 -9.59
C ARG A 151 4.32 9.09 -9.72
N LEU A 152 4.99 8.61 -10.77
CA LEU A 152 6.36 9.02 -11.10
C LEU A 152 6.43 10.53 -11.32
N ALA A 153 5.54 11.09 -12.15
CA ALA A 153 5.51 12.54 -12.41
C ALA A 153 5.27 13.37 -11.14
N GLN A 154 4.40 12.91 -10.23
CA GLN A 154 4.18 13.56 -8.94
C GLN A 154 5.45 13.54 -8.06
N ALA A 155 6.13 12.41 -7.98
CA ALA A 155 7.36 12.28 -7.20
C ALA A 155 8.49 13.16 -7.78
N VAL A 156 8.64 13.16 -9.11
CA VAL A 156 9.61 14.03 -9.82
C VAL A 156 9.35 15.49 -9.49
N ARG A 157 8.11 15.95 -9.63
CA ARG A 157 7.75 17.36 -9.30
C ARG A 157 8.00 17.71 -7.85
N LYS A 158 7.82 16.76 -6.94
CA LYS A 158 7.97 16.98 -5.49
C LYS A 158 9.43 17.05 -5.06
N PHE A 159 10.30 16.21 -5.62
CA PHE A 159 11.64 15.99 -5.12
C PHE A 159 12.74 16.51 -6.05
N LEU A 160 12.42 16.78 -7.31
CA LEU A 160 13.35 17.38 -8.27
C LEU A 160 12.98 18.86 -8.46
N PRO A 161 13.88 19.81 -8.13
CA PRO A 161 13.62 21.21 -8.39
C PRO A 161 13.51 21.47 -9.90
N ALA A 162 12.59 22.36 -10.30
CA ALA A 162 12.48 22.81 -11.66
C ALA A 162 13.81 23.53 -12.05
N GLY A 163 14.59 22.96 -12.97
CA GLY A 163 15.83 23.54 -13.49
C GLY A 163 17.09 22.70 -13.28
N GLY A 164 16.95 21.42 -12.96
CA GLY A 164 18.05 20.45 -13.05
C GLY A 164 18.10 19.78 -14.41
#